data_7e8692192f76b0a16b33a41fd7de98a2
#
_entry.id   7e8692192f76b0a16b33a41fd7de98a2
#
_cell.length_a   1.000
_cell.length_b   1.000
_cell.length_c   1.000
_cell.angle_alpha   90.00
_cell.angle_beta   90.00
_cell.angle_gamma   90.00
#
_symmetry.space_group_name_H-M   'P 1'
#
loop_
_entity.id
_entity.type
_entity.pdbx_description
1 polymer ?
#
loop_
_entity_poly.entity_id
_entity_poly.type
_entity_poly.pdbx_seq_one_letter_code
_entity_poly.pdbx_strand_id
1 'polypeptide(L)'
;MKQTAMLLASIALLAACGGDPTSATSAAELQSSRPATGEASLGSTVNRELATLRRVTAPFHDFANATAAGWSTKITSCMTDPGGAGGMGFHYGNTDLIDGTATVDKPQLLLYEPEKNGRLRLVAVEYIIPYAFHGREEAPPVLFGRQFKQNDVFQLWGLHAWVWKHNPSGMFADWNPTVNCDNTTDIMAMRHQ
;
A
#
# COMPACT_ATOMS: atom_id res chain seq x y z
N MET A 1 64.90 -35.61 16.54
CA MET A 1 66.33 -35.16 16.68
C MET A 1 66.37 -33.65 16.67
N LYS A 2 66.99 -33.10 17.74
CA LYS A 2 67.49 -31.71 17.91
C LYS A 2 66.44 -30.59 17.88
N GLN A 3 65.94 -30.06 18.98
CA GLN A 3 66.51 -29.22 20.02
C GLN A 3 67.37 -28.04 19.50
N THR A 4 66.92 -26.84 19.80
CA THR A 4 67.63 -25.76 20.57
C THR A 4 66.75 -24.49 20.48
N ALA A 5 66.17 -23.90 21.43
CA ALA A 5 66.53 -23.28 22.70
C ALA A 5 67.14 -21.86 22.56
N MET A 6 66.53 -20.94 23.35
CA MET A 6 67.09 -19.72 23.94
C MET A 6 67.11 -18.45 23.04
N LEU A 7 66.85 -17.23 23.47
CA LEU A 7 66.99 -16.57 24.78
C LEU A 7 66.18 -15.27 24.85
N LEU A 8 65.86 -14.88 26.06
CA LEU A 8 65.25 -13.68 26.55
C LEU A 8 65.97 -12.39 26.14
N ALA A 9 65.22 -11.31 25.95
CA ALA A 9 65.66 -9.98 26.37
C ALA A 9 64.45 -9.09 26.69
N SER A 10 64.27 -8.83 27.96
CA SER A 10 63.37 -7.81 28.52
C SER A 10 63.98 -6.44 28.35
N ILE A 11 63.25 -5.47 27.84
CA ILE A 11 63.50 -4.03 28.08
C ILE A 11 62.17 -3.39 28.40
N ALA A 12 62.01 -2.93 29.62
CA ALA A 12 60.97 -2.03 30.08
C ALA A 12 61.43 -0.59 29.80
N LEU A 13 60.59 0.23 29.26
CA LEU A 13 60.71 1.68 29.37
C LEU A 13 59.34 2.34 29.49
N LEU A 14 59.33 3.30 30.40
CA LEU A 14 58.22 4.03 30.99
C LEU A 14 57.41 4.93 30.05
N ALA A 15 56.16 5.01 30.37
CA ALA A 15 55.23 6.16 30.47
C ALA A 15 55.45 7.38 29.56
N ALA A 16 54.39 7.63 28.76
CA ALA A 16 53.91 8.98 28.46
C ALA A 16 52.39 8.97 28.39
N CYS A 17 51.77 9.61 29.38
CA CYS A 17 50.36 10.01 29.30
C CYS A 17 50.21 11.04 28.17
N GLY A 18 49.56 10.67 27.07
CA GLY A 18 49.06 11.56 26.07
C GLY A 18 47.56 11.30 26.00
N GLY A 19 46.76 12.15 26.63
CA GLY A 19 45.30 12.10 26.50
C GLY A 19 44.94 12.49 25.09
N ASP A 20 44.39 11.53 24.35
CA ASP A 20 43.65 11.82 23.10
C ASP A 20 42.37 12.56 23.46
N PRO A 21 42.09 13.69 22.80
CA PRO A 21 40.77 14.32 22.94
C PRO A 21 39.76 13.37 22.35
N THR A 22 38.93 12.80 23.21
CA THR A 22 37.67 12.15 22.84
C THR A 22 36.98 13.06 21.84
N SER A 23 36.89 12.61 20.60
CA SER A 23 35.99 13.20 19.62
C SER A 23 34.57 13.08 20.20
N ALA A 24 34.14 14.16 20.82
CA ALA A 24 32.72 14.35 21.10
C ALA A 24 32.04 14.37 19.75
N THR A 25 31.54 13.22 19.31
CA THR A 25 30.60 13.14 18.18
C THR A 25 29.44 14.02 18.58
N SER A 26 29.39 15.18 17.94
CA SER A 26 28.42 16.23 18.24
C SER A 26 27.01 15.64 18.15
N ALA A 27 26.20 15.84 19.19
CA ALA A 27 24.79 15.49 19.20
C ALA A 27 24.00 16.12 18.02
N ALA A 28 24.64 16.98 17.24
CA ALA A 28 24.09 17.58 16.02
C ALA A 28 24.06 16.62 14.83
N GLU A 29 24.94 15.61 14.73
CA GLU A 29 24.92 14.65 13.62
C GLU A 29 23.84 13.56 13.78
N LEU A 30 23.39 13.27 15.01
CA LEU A 30 22.28 12.36 15.27
C LEU A 30 20.91 13.01 15.03
N GLN A 31 20.85 14.34 14.87
CA GLN A 31 19.59 15.04 14.58
C GLN A 31 19.30 15.21 13.08
N SER A 32 20.28 14.92 12.20
CA SER A 32 20.11 15.07 10.75
C SER A 32 19.34 13.92 10.09
N SER A 33 19.01 12.84 10.81
CA SER A 33 18.25 11.70 10.30
C SER A 33 16.81 11.60 10.83
N ARG A 34 16.33 12.63 11.58
CA ARG A 34 14.90 12.69 11.91
C ARG A 34 14.16 13.25 10.71
N PRO A 35 13.16 12.51 10.19
CA PRO A 35 12.28 13.07 9.15
C PRO A 35 11.69 14.37 9.65
N ALA A 36 11.60 15.35 8.77
CA ALA A 36 10.99 16.64 9.09
C ALA A 36 9.64 16.39 9.76
N THR A 37 9.32 17.18 10.78
CA THR A 37 8.11 16.99 11.64
C THR A 37 6.82 16.85 10.81
N GLY A 38 6.78 17.42 9.60
CA GLY A 38 5.68 17.31 8.66
C GLY A 38 5.52 15.91 8.06
N GLU A 39 6.59 15.25 7.65
CA GLU A 39 6.54 13.89 7.06
C GLU A 39 6.16 12.83 8.08
N ALA A 40 6.70 12.93 9.31
CA ALA A 40 6.31 12.04 10.40
C ALA A 40 4.83 12.22 10.79
N SER A 41 4.31 13.44 10.74
CA SER A 41 2.88 13.75 10.99
C SER A 41 1.99 13.20 9.89
N LEU A 42 2.36 13.37 8.60
CA LEU A 42 1.62 12.81 7.47
C LEU A 42 1.58 11.28 7.53
N GLY A 43 2.71 10.61 7.80
CA GLY A 43 2.77 9.16 7.96
C GLY A 43 1.87 8.65 9.09
N SER A 44 1.81 9.34 10.23
CA SER A 44 0.91 8.98 11.34
C SER A 44 -0.57 9.16 10.99
N THR A 45 -0.92 10.18 10.21
CA THR A 45 -2.29 10.41 9.74
C THR A 45 -2.72 9.33 8.77
N VAL A 46 -1.93 9.03 7.75
CA VAL A 46 -2.20 7.96 6.79
C VAL A 46 -2.36 6.60 7.49
N ASN A 47 -1.53 6.29 8.47
CA ASN A 47 -1.64 5.03 9.23
C ASN A 47 -2.96 4.94 10.01
N ARG A 48 -3.45 6.05 10.59
CA ARG A 48 -4.77 6.08 11.26
C ARG A 48 -5.91 5.91 10.26
N GLU A 49 -5.82 6.54 9.10
CA GLU A 49 -6.80 6.40 8.02
C GLU A 49 -6.87 4.96 7.52
N LEU A 50 -5.72 4.32 7.26
CA LEU A 50 -5.65 2.91 6.87
C LEU A 50 -6.18 1.98 7.96
N ALA A 51 -5.95 2.28 9.24
CA ALA A 51 -6.54 1.52 10.36
C ALA A 51 -8.06 1.68 10.40
N THR A 52 -8.58 2.89 10.16
CA THR A 52 -10.02 3.15 10.05
C THR A 52 -10.62 2.36 8.88
N LEU A 53 -10.02 2.42 7.69
CA LEU A 53 -10.45 1.68 6.52
C LEU A 53 -10.53 0.17 6.80
N ARG A 54 -9.47 -0.42 7.39
CA ARG A 54 -9.49 -1.84 7.77
C ARG A 54 -10.61 -2.16 8.74
N ARG A 55 -10.80 -1.34 9.77
CA ARG A 55 -11.85 -1.56 10.77
C ARG A 55 -13.25 -1.57 10.15
N VAL A 56 -13.56 -0.64 9.25
CA VAL A 56 -14.90 -0.55 8.65
C VAL A 56 -15.14 -1.60 7.58
N THR A 57 -14.09 -2.10 6.91
CA THR A 57 -14.21 -3.10 5.85
C THR A 57 -13.96 -4.54 6.33
N ALA A 58 -13.48 -4.75 7.56
CA ALA A 58 -13.26 -6.09 8.13
C ALA A 58 -14.48 -7.03 8.06
N PRO A 59 -15.72 -6.58 8.31
CA PRO A 59 -16.91 -7.45 8.19
C PRO A 59 -17.13 -7.98 6.77
N PHE A 60 -16.61 -7.31 5.76
CA PHE A 60 -16.82 -7.60 4.34
C PHE A 60 -15.90 -8.70 3.78
N HIS A 61 -15.06 -9.31 4.63
CA HIS A 61 -14.45 -10.61 4.31
C HIS A 61 -15.51 -11.69 4.10
N ASP A 62 -16.67 -11.58 4.76
CA ASP A 62 -17.86 -12.29 4.36
C ASP A 62 -18.61 -11.46 3.31
N PHE A 63 -18.67 -11.98 2.08
CA PHE A 63 -19.32 -11.30 0.97
C PHE A 63 -20.83 -11.07 1.19
N ALA A 64 -21.49 -11.92 1.96
CA ALA A 64 -22.89 -11.72 2.33
C ALA A 64 -23.08 -10.45 3.18
N ASN A 65 -22.14 -10.14 4.08
CA ASN A 65 -22.17 -8.90 4.84
C ASN A 65 -21.96 -7.66 3.94
N ALA A 66 -21.07 -7.77 2.95
CA ALA A 66 -20.86 -6.69 2.00
C ALA A 66 -22.11 -6.39 1.19
N THR A 67 -22.77 -7.43 0.66
CA THR A 67 -24.01 -7.28 -0.12
C THR A 67 -25.16 -6.74 0.73
N ALA A 68 -25.31 -7.20 1.97
CA ALA A 68 -26.30 -6.69 2.89
C ALA A 68 -26.08 -5.22 3.28
N ALA A 69 -24.84 -4.77 3.27
CA ALA A 69 -24.45 -3.39 3.57
C ALA A 69 -24.43 -2.46 2.33
N GLY A 70 -24.85 -2.96 1.15
CA GLY A 70 -25.04 -2.16 -0.06
C GLY A 70 -24.00 -2.37 -1.16
N TRP A 71 -22.90 -3.09 -0.92
CA TRP A 71 -21.92 -3.45 -1.96
C TRP A 71 -22.39 -4.69 -2.76
N SER A 72 -23.54 -4.58 -3.39
CA SER A 72 -24.21 -5.69 -4.10
C SER A 72 -24.09 -5.61 -5.62
N THR A 73 -23.75 -4.46 -6.17
CA THR A 73 -23.68 -4.25 -7.61
C THR A 73 -22.32 -4.69 -8.15
N LYS A 74 -22.30 -5.72 -8.99
CA LYS A 74 -21.09 -6.10 -9.72
C LYS A 74 -20.81 -5.07 -10.82
N ILE A 75 -19.79 -4.23 -10.60
CA ILE A 75 -19.39 -3.15 -11.51
C ILE A 75 -18.56 -3.70 -12.68
N THR A 76 -17.63 -4.63 -12.38
CA THR A 76 -16.81 -5.27 -13.42
C THR A 76 -16.76 -6.78 -13.24
N SER A 77 -16.47 -7.50 -14.32
CA SER A 77 -15.95 -8.87 -14.27
C SER A 77 -14.58 -8.90 -13.56
N CYS A 78 -14.03 -10.07 -13.32
CA CYS A 78 -12.69 -10.17 -12.72
C CYS A 78 -11.65 -9.56 -13.67
N MET A 79 -11.00 -8.49 -13.24
CA MET A 79 -10.09 -7.71 -14.09
C MET A 79 -8.66 -8.23 -14.02
N THR A 80 -8.05 -8.43 -15.20
CA THR A 80 -6.64 -8.77 -15.36
C THR A 80 -5.97 -7.83 -16.35
N ASP A 81 -4.66 -7.60 -16.16
CA ASP A 81 -3.84 -6.92 -17.16
C ASP A 81 -3.18 -7.95 -18.09
N PRO A 82 -3.50 -7.93 -19.40
CA PRO A 82 -2.85 -8.82 -20.36
C PRO A 82 -1.36 -8.50 -20.58
N GLY A 83 -0.88 -7.34 -20.11
CA GLY A 83 0.52 -6.95 -20.10
C GLY A 83 1.32 -7.56 -18.96
N GLY A 84 0.67 -8.31 -18.03
CA GLY A 84 1.34 -9.04 -16.96
C GLY A 84 1.51 -8.25 -15.65
N ALA A 85 0.86 -7.09 -15.48
CA ALA A 85 0.89 -6.35 -14.22
C ALA A 85 0.09 -7.03 -13.08
N GLY A 86 -0.70 -8.07 -13.42
CA GLY A 86 -1.49 -8.86 -12.47
C GLY A 86 -2.99 -8.64 -12.60
N GLY A 87 -3.70 -8.66 -11.49
CA GLY A 87 -5.15 -8.49 -11.46
C GLY A 87 -5.62 -7.43 -10.48
N MET A 88 -6.90 -7.10 -10.58
CA MET A 88 -7.65 -6.32 -9.59
C MET A 88 -8.73 -7.18 -8.91
N GLY A 89 -9.20 -8.23 -9.59
CA GLY A 89 -10.35 -9.02 -9.15
C GLY A 89 -11.68 -8.43 -9.62
N PHE A 90 -12.78 -8.89 -9.01
CA PHE A 90 -14.11 -8.34 -9.19
C PHE A 90 -14.28 -7.04 -8.42
N HIS A 91 -14.94 -6.06 -9.01
CA HIS A 91 -15.34 -4.83 -8.33
C HIS A 91 -16.83 -4.88 -7.99
N TYR A 92 -17.14 -4.87 -6.70
CA TYR A 92 -18.51 -4.75 -6.20
C TYR A 92 -18.73 -3.37 -5.60
N GLY A 93 -19.71 -2.65 -6.11
CA GLY A 93 -20.00 -1.27 -5.78
C GLY A 93 -21.21 -1.08 -4.86
N ASN A 94 -21.11 -0.08 -4.00
CA ASN A 94 -22.26 0.55 -3.38
C ASN A 94 -22.57 1.84 -4.17
N THR A 95 -23.59 1.79 -5.02
CA THR A 95 -23.93 2.87 -5.95
C THR A 95 -24.39 4.13 -5.22
N ASP A 96 -24.94 4.02 -4.00
CA ASP A 96 -25.39 5.17 -3.20
C ASP A 96 -24.21 6.02 -2.68
N LEU A 97 -22.99 5.45 -2.70
CA LEU A 97 -21.78 6.16 -2.34
C LEU A 97 -21.07 6.84 -3.53
N ILE A 98 -21.59 6.67 -4.75
CA ILE A 98 -21.02 7.31 -5.95
C ILE A 98 -21.66 8.69 -6.12
N ASP A 99 -21.35 9.58 -5.21
CA ASP A 99 -21.93 10.93 -5.09
C ASP A 99 -20.92 12.07 -5.35
N GLY A 100 -19.73 11.72 -5.83
CA GLY A 100 -18.63 12.67 -6.06
C GLY A 100 -17.76 12.96 -4.85
N THR A 101 -18.01 12.28 -3.71
CA THR A 101 -17.16 12.39 -2.51
C THR A 101 -16.39 11.10 -2.26
N ALA A 102 -15.20 11.20 -1.69
CA ALA A 102 -14.43 10.06 -1.24
C ALA A 102 -13.97 10.29 0.20
N THR A 103 -14.40 9.42 1.11
CA THR A 103 -14.03 9.46 2.52
C THR A 103 -13.45 8.10 2.94
N VAL A 104 -12.49 8.15 3.86
CA VAL A 104 -11.70 6.98 4.31
C VAL A 104 -12.57 5.78 4.70
N ASP A 105 -13.70 6.02 5.33
CA ASP A 105 -14.60 5.02 5.89
C ASP A 105 -15.70 4.54 4.93
N LYS A 106 -15.78 5.13 3.72
CA LYS A 106 -16.84 4.82 2.73
C LYS A 106 -16.25 4.60 1.34
N PRO A 107 -15.48 3.52 1.12
CA PRO A 107 -15.01 3.18 -0.22
C PRO A 107 -16.21 2.86 -1.12
N GLN A 108 -16.22 3.36 -2.34
CA GLN A 108 -17.29 3.08 -3.29
C GLN A 108 -17.29 1.63 -3.74
N LEU A 109 -16.11 1.02 -3.87
CA LEU A 109 -15.93 -0.33 -4.39
C LEU A 109 -15.14 -1.21 -3.42
N LEU A 110 -15.53 -2.48 -3.35
CA LEU A 110 -14.79 -3.57 -2.71
C LEU A 110 -14.27 -4.51 -3.80
N LEU A 111 -12.99 -4.89 -3.70
CA LEU A 111 -12.32 -5.73 -4.68
C LEU A 111 -12.16 -7.14 -4.13
N TYR A 112 -12.62 -8.12 -4.92
CA TYR A 112 -12.60 -9.52 -4.52
C TYR A 112 -11.87 -10.40 -5.54
N GLU A 113 -10.95 -11.22 -5.04
CA GLU A 113 -10.29 -12.28 -5.79
C GLU A 113 -11.12 -13.56 -5.72
N PRO A 114 -11.39 -14.26 -6.86
CA PRO A 114 -12.09 -15.55 -6.84
C PRO A 114 -11.16 -16.65 -6.30
N GLU A 115 -11.65 -17.46 -5.36
CA GLU A 115 -10.95 -18.63 -4.82
C GLU A 115 -11.42 -19.93 -5.49
N LYS A 116 -10.58 -20.99 -5.42
CA LYS A 116 -10.86 -22.32 -6.02
C LYS A 116 -12.16 -22.96 -5.56
N ASN A 117 -12.62 -22.61 -4.35
CA ASN A 117 -13.88 -23.12 -3.77
C ASN A 117 -15.12 -22.30 -4.18
N GLY A 118 -14.96 -21.36 -5.13
CA GLY A 118 -16.02 -20.44 -5.57
C GLY A 118 -16.31 -19.27 -4.61
N ARG A 119 -15.56 -19.16 -3.52
CA ARG A 119 -15.68 -18.03 -2.61
C ARG A 119 -14.96 -16.80 -3.17
N LEU A 120 -15.35 -15.64 -2.68
CA LEU A 120 -14.74 -14.37 -2.97
C LEU A 120 -13.93 -13.90 -1.76
N ARG A 121 -12.64 -13.60 -1.97
CA ARG A 121 -11.75 -13.09 -0.94
C ARG A 121 -11.55 -11.59 -1.12
N LEU A 122 -11.93 -10.80 -0.12
CA LEU A 122 -11.64 -9.36 -0.10
C LEU A 122 -10.13 -9.12 -0.15
N VAL A 123 -9.67 -8.31 -1.09
CA VAL A 123 -8.23 -8.04 -1.31
C VAL A 123 -7.89 -6.56 -1.22
N ALA A 124 -8.79 -5.70 -1.68
CA ALA A 124 -8.60 -4.26 -1.71
C ALA A 124 -9.94 -3.51 -1.65
N VAL A 125 -9.86 -2.21 -1.59
CA VAL A 125 -10.96 -1.30 -1.88
C VAL A 125 -10.53 -0.32 -2.97
N GLU A 126 -11.51 0.31 -3.63
CA GLU A 126 -11.27 1.40 -4.55
C GLU A 126 -12.21 2.56 -4.25
N TYR A 127 -11.67 3.75 -4.29
CA TYR A 127 -12.40 5.00 -4.26
C TYR A 127 -12.51 5.53 -5.68
N ILE A 128 -13.71 5.92 -6.08
CA ILE A 128 -13.96 6.46 -7.41
C ILE A 128 -14.72 7.78 -7.34
N ILE A 129 -14.36 8.72 -8.21
CA ILE A 129 -15.09 9.97 -8.43
C ILE A 129 -15.30 10.13 -9.93
N PRO A 130 -16.52 9.94 -10.44
CA PRO A 130 -16.83 10.16 -11.86
C PRO A 130 -16.50 11.58 -12.32
N TYR A 131 -16.04 11.74 -13.56
CA TYR A 131 -15.75 13.05 -14.15
C TYR A 131 -16.98 13.97 -14.21
N ALA A 132 -18.17 13.41 -14.11
CA ALA A 132 -19.40 14.19 -14.00
C ALA A 132 -19.49 14.99 -12.68
N PHE A 133 -18.80 14.56 -11.61
CA PHE A 133 -18.80 15.24 -10.32
C PHE A 133 -17.50 16.03 -10.09
N HIS A 134 -16.39 15.59 -10.66
CA HIS A 134 -15.09 16.25 -10.58
C HIS A 134 -14.40 16.11 -11.92
N GLY A 135 -14.36 17.21 -12.67
CA GLY A 135 -13.96 17.22 -14.07
C GLY A 135 -12.56 16.66 -14.32
N ARG A 136 -12.37 16.06 -15.48
CA ARG A 136 -11.09 15.46 -15.88
C ARG A 136 -9.91 16.43 -15.84
N GLU A 137 -10.16 17.70 -16.16
CA GLU A 137 -9.13 18.76 -16.21
C GLU A 137 -8.93 19.47 -14.87
N GLU A 138 -9.68 19.09 -13.83
CA GLU A 138 -9.50 19.64 -12.49
C GLU A 138 -8.27 19.01 -11.79
N ALA A 139 -7.82 19.64 -10.71
CA ALA A 139 -6.73 19.08 -9.91
C ALA A 139 -7.13 17.70 -9.33
N PRO A 140 -6.26 16.69 -9.37
CA PRO A 140 -6.60 15.37 -8.88
C PRO A 140 -7.10 15.40 -7.43
N PRO A 141 -8.21 14.71 -7.09
CA PRO A 141 -8.60 14.50 -5.71
C PRO A 141 -7.50 13.83 -4.90
N VAL A 142 -7.51 14.00 -3.58
CA VAL A 142 -6.47 13.44 -2.69
C VAL A 142 -7.11 12.68 -1.53
N LEU A 143 -6.65 11.46 -1.26
CA LEU A 143 -6.98 10.68 -0.08
C LEU A 143 -5.73 9.89 0.36
N PHE A 144 -5.54 9.63 1.65
CA PHE A 144 -4.31 9.00 2.19
C PHE A 144 -3.01 9.72 1.79
N GLY A 145 -3.07 11.03 1.52
CA GLY A 145 -1.96 11.79 0.97
C GLY A 145 -1.54 11.34 -0.45
N ARG A 146 -2.43 10.67 -1.18
CA ARG A 146 -2.24 10.20 -2.56
C ARG A 146 -3.24 10.86 -3.49
N GLN A 147 -2.75 11.29 -4.63
CA GLN A 147 -3.59 11.76 -5.71
C GLN A 147 -4.32 10.58 -6.36
N PHE A 148 -5.58 10.79 -6.70
CA PHE A 148 -6.31 9.87 -7.56
C PHE A 148 -5.72 9.89 -8.96
N LYS A 149 -5.87 8.78 -9.67
CA LYS A 149 -5.45 8.63 -11.07
C LYS A 149 -6.65 8.76 -12.00
N GLN A 150 -6.41 9.32 -13.15
CA GLN A 150 -7.40 9.37 -14.23
C GLN A 150 -7.63 7.97 -14.80
N ASN A 151 -8.86 7.65 -15.06
CA ASN A 151 -9.27 6.46 -15.81
C ASN A 151 -10.25 6.88 -16.90
N ASP A 152 -9.72 7.11 -18.10
CA ASP A 152 -10.49 7.59 -19.25
C ASP A 152 -11.40 6.50 -19.84
N VAL A 153 -11.14 5.23 -19.57
CA VAL A 153 -12.03 4.13 -20.00
C VAL A 153 -13.34 4.18 -19.23
N PHE A 154 -13.29 4.41 -17.93
CA PHE A 154 -14.45 4.48 -17.06
C PHE A 154 -14.91 5.92 -16.78
N GLN A 155 -14.22 6.92 -17.32
CA GLN A 155 -14.53 8.35 -17.14
C GLN A 155 -14.59 8.76 -15.66
N LEU A 156 -13.56 8.40 -14.91
CA LEU A 156 -13.48 8.66 -13.47
C LEU A 156 -12.05 8.89 -12.96
N TRP A 157 -11.95 9.42 -11.76
CA TRP A 157 -10.77 9.39 -10.91
C TRP A 157 -10.83 8.16 -10.03
N GLY A 158 -9.75 7.39 -9.93
CA GLY A 158 -9.66 6.16 -9.14
C GLY A 158 -8.48 6.15 -8.17
N LEU A 159 -8.65 5.52 -7.02
CA LEU A 159 -7.57 5.26 -6.06
C LEU A 159 -7.79 3.90 -5.38
N HIS A 160 -6.92 2.96 -5.66
CA HIS A 160 -6.90 1.66 -4.99
C HIS A 160 -6.22 1.72 -3.61
N ALA A 161 -6.67 0.89 -2.68
CA ALA A 161 -6.00 0.66 -1.40
C ALA A 161 -5.98 -0.85 -1.07
N TRP A 162 -4.81 -1.47 -1.24
CA TRP A 162 -4.58 -2.91 -1.02
C TRP A 162 -4.38 -3.22 0.46
N VAL A 163 -5.42 -3.06 1.25
CA VAL A 163 -5.34 -3.19 2.71
C VAL A 163 -5.49 -4.63 3.21
N TRP A 164 -5.95 -5.57 2.36
CA TRP A 164 -6.27 -6.94 2.73
C TRP A 164 -5.39 -8.00 2.03
N LYS A 165 -4.72 -7.63 0.96
CA LYS A 165 -3.72 -8.46 0.30
C LYS A 165 -2.49 -7.62 0.01
N HIS A 166 -1.31 -8.11 0.42
CA HIS A 166 -0.05 -7.43 0.10
C HIS A 166 0.09 -7.24 -1.41
N ASN A 167 0.47 -6.04 -1.82
CA ASN A 167 0.77 -5.71 -3.20
C ASN A 167 2.25 -5.36 -3.35
N PRO A 168 3.06 -6.20 -4.01
CA PRO A 168 4.48 -5.91 -4.26
C PRO A 168 4.72 -4.63 -5.05
N SER A 169 3.76 -4.22 -5.90
CA SER A 169 3.82 -2.98 -6.69
C SER A 169 3.50 -1.73 -5.85
N GLY A 170 3.07 -1.91 -4.60
CA GLY A 170 2.72 -0.85 -3.65
C GLY A 170 1.26 -0.84 -3.24
N MET A 171 1.00 -0.31 -2.03
CA MET A 171 -0.35 -0.30 -1.43
C MET A 171 -1.40 0.44 -2.27
N PHE A 172 -0.99 1.43 -3.05
CA PHE A 172 -1.88 2.27 -3.87
C PHE A 172 -1.64 2.09 -5.37
N ALA A 173 -0.98 1.00 -5.78
CA ALA A 173 -0.84 0.65 -7.18
C ALA A 173 -2.16 0.12 -7.75
N ASP A 174 -2.41 0.31 -9.04
CA ASP A 174 -3.66 -0.11 -9.67
C ASP A 174 -3.74 -1.64 -9.74
N TRP A 175 -2.67 -2.28 -10.18
CA TRP A 175 -2.59 -3.72 -10.35
C TRP A 175 -1.79 -4.39 -9.25
N ASN A 176 -2.19 -5.63 -8.92
CA ASN A 176 -1.47 -6.47 -7.97
C ASN A 176 -1.01 -7.76 -8.67
N PRO A 177 0.30 -7.98 -8.83
CA PRO A 177 0.83 -9.17 -9.51
C PRO A 177 0.51 -10.50 -8.80
N THR A 178 0.03 -10.43 -7.56
CA THR A 178 -0.36 -11.62 -6.79
C THR A 178 -1.86 -11.93 -6.86
N VAL A 179 -2.65 -11.08 -7.51
CA VAL A 179 -4.09 -11.29 -7.77
C VAL A 179 -4.27 -11.86 -9.16
N ASN A 180 -5.12 -12.89 -9.28
CA ASN A 180 -5.47 -13.50 -10.56
C ASN A 180 -6.96 -13.82 -10.64
N CYS A 181 -7.41 -14.11 -11.86
CA CYS A 181 -8.79 -14.49 -12.17
C CYS A 181 -8.92 -15.97 -12.61
N ASP A 182 -7.92 -16.82 -12.26
CA ASP A 182 -7.86 -18.20 -12.74
C ASP A 182 -9.05 -19.08 -12.29
N ASN A 183 -9.72 -18.67 -11.23
CA ASN A 183 -10.84 -19.42 -10.64
C ASN A 183 -12.22 -18.93 -11.09
N THR A 184 -12.30 -18.23 -12.21
CA THR A 184 -13.55 -17.79 -12.83
C THR A 184 -13.43 -17.73 -14.35
N THR A 185 -14.56 -17.84 -15.05
CA THR A 185 -14.67 -17.59 -16.50
C THR A 185 -15.16 -16.17 -16.80
N ASP A 186 -15.59 -15.43 -15.77
CA ASP A 186 -16.09 -14.07 -15.88
C ASP A 186 -14.90 -13.09 -15.76
N ILE A 187 -14.19 -12.91 -16.87
CA ILE A 187 -12.92 -12.17 -16.94
C ILE A 187 -13.06 -10.95 -17.85
N MET A 188 -12.50 -9.84 -17.42
CA MET A 188 -12.28 -8.62 -18.21
C MET A 188 -10.77 -8.34 -18.29
N ALA A 189 -10.21 -8.40 -19.50
CA ALA A 189 -8.82 -8.03 -19.76
C ALA A 189 -8.74 -6.53 -20.07
N MET A 190 -8.00 -5.80 -19.24
CA MET A 190 -7.72 -4.37 -19.44
C MET A 190 -6.22 -4.11 -19.48
N ARG A 191 -5.77 -3.35 -20.46
CA ARG A 191 -4.38 -2.91 -20.53
C ARG A 191 -4.13 -1.73 -19.59
N HIS A 192 -2.92 -1.66 -19.07
CA HIS A 192 -2.39 -0.46 -18.43
C HIS A 192 -2.58 0.76 -19.36
N GLN A 193 -3.06 1.85 -18.82
CA GLN A 193 -3.08 3.17 -19.45
C GLN A 193 -1.80 3.93 -19.11
#